data_d5f043ad8646d87d88040a5b6c7ff4ea
#
_entry.id   d5f043ad8646d87d88040a5b6c7ff4ea
#
_cell.length_a   1.000
_cell.length_b   1.000
_cell.length_c   1.000
_cell.angle_alpha   90.00
_cell.angle_beta   90.00
_cell.angle_gamma   90.00
#
_symmetry.space_group_name_H-M   'P 1'
#
loop_
_entity.id
_entity.type
_entity.pdbx_description
1 polymer ?
#
loop_
_entity_poly.entity_id
_entity_poly.type
_entity_poly.pdbx_seq_one_letter_code
_entity_poly.pdbx_strand_id
1 'polypeptide(L)'
;MFRRRATVILASTALLLMLSACGGSKAVEESQARHQTPSGDLQEKTASLSTLPSFLDKQPEQMKKAYLVAAQTKDLLRNIPCYCGCAESAGHQSNMNCFIKETASDGSVVWDDHATRCGVCLEIAVKSAQWQQQGQSPKDIREQIDKQYQKGYAKPTPTPLPA
;
A
#
# COMPACT_ATOMS: atom_id res chain seq x y z
N MET A 1 -74.27 19.01 -49.24
CA MET A 1 -73.84 19.53 -47.93
C MET A 1 -73.28 18.39 -47.11
N PHE A 2 -71.98 18.15 -47.13
CA PHE A 2 -71.37 17.23 -46.18
C PHE A 2 -69.91 17.74 -45.95
N ARG A 3 -69.65 18.29 -44.76
CA ARG A 3 -68.36 18.76 -44.37
C ARG A 3 -67.57 17.53 -43.85
N ARG A 4 -66.50 17.20 -44.55
CA ARG A 4 -65.49 16.22 -44.05
C ARG A 4 -64.51 16.96 -43.10
N ARG A 5 -64.53 16.53 -41.84
CA ARG A 5 -63.50 16.99 -40.82
C ARG A 5 -62.30 16.10 -40.99
N ALA A 6 -61.19 16.68 -41.36
CA ALA A 6 -59.90 16.01 -41.36
C ALA A 6 -59.31 16.03 -39.92
N THR A 7 -59.10 14.83 -39.43
CA THR A 7 -58.41 14.61 -38.11
C THR A 7 -56.92 14.55 -38.37
N VAL A 8 -56.18 15.50 -37.84
CA VAL A 8 -54.73 15.56 -37.88
C VAL A 8 -54.24 14.74 -36.67
N ILE A 9 -53.58 13.61 -36.92
CA ILE A 9 -52.92 12.82 -35.91
C ILE A 9 -51.49 13.35 -35.79
N LEU A 10 -51.19 14.04 -34.69
CA LEU A 10 -49.83 14.37 -34.31
C LEU A 10 -49.17 13.12 -33.70
N ALA A 11 -48.24 12.54 -34.45
CA ALA A 11 -47.34 11.53 -33.92
C ALA A 11 -46.19 12.19 -33.13
N SER A 12 -46.29 12.16 -31.83
CA SER A 12 -45.20 12.59 -30.94
C SER A 12 -44.16 11.48 -30.86
N THR A 13 -43.04 11.64 -31.58
CA THR A 13 -41.86 10.79 -31.41
C THR A 13 -41.11 11.19 -30.15
N ALA A 14 -41.28 10.43 -29.06
CA ALA A 14 -40.47 10.53 -27.88
C ALA A 14 -39.09 9.93 -28.16
N LEU A 15 -38.08 10.78 -28.31
CA LEU A 15 -36.68 10.42 -28.42
C LEU A 15 -36.18 10.05 -27.03
N LEU A 16 -36.10 8.77 -26.70
CA LEU A 16 -35.42 8.26 -25.50
C LEU A 16 -33.92 8.41 -25.66
N LEU A 17 -33.35 9.46 -25.06
CA LEU A 17 -31.93 9.55 -24.82
C LEU A 17 -31.56 8.57 -23.70
N MET A 18 -31.06 7.38 -24.08
CA MET A 18 -30.37 6.45 -23.17
C MET A 18 -29.03 7.08 -22.83
N LEU A 19 -28.93 7.76 -21.67
CA LEU A 19 -27.62 8.10 -21.07
C LEU A 19 -27.01 6.79 -20.56
N SER A 20 -26.06 6.28 -21.33
CA SER A 20 -25.15 5.21 -20.89
C SER A 20 -24.16 5.80 -19.88
N ALA A 21 -24.56 5.90 -18.62
CA ALA A 21 -23.67 6.22 -17.50
C ALA A 21 -23.10 4.91 -16.93
N CYS A 22 -22.23 4.24 -17.68
CA CYS A 22 -21.45 3.10 -17.19
C CYS A 22 -20.01 3.21 -17.64
N GLY A 23 -19.18 3.85 -16.85
CA GLY A 23 -17.72 3.94 -17.08
C GLY A 23 -16.93 4.64 -15.99
N GLY A 24 -17.59 5.42 -15.11
CA GLY A 24 -16.86 6.28 -14.16
C GLY A 24 -16.46 5.62 -12.83
N SER A 25 -17.20 4.62 -12.35
CA SER A 25 -17.01 4.12 -10.97
C SER A 25 -15.70 3.36 -10.77
N LYS A 26 -15.27 2.51 -11.69
CA LYS A 26 -14.03 1.73 -11.53
C LYS A 26 -12.77 2.59 -11.60
N ALA A 27 -12.71 3.56 -12.50
CA ALA A 27 -11.53 4.43 -12.64
C ALA A 27 -11.39 5.40 -11.47
N VAL A 28 -12.49 5.86 -10.88
CA VAL A 28 -12.49 6.73 -9.69
C VAL A 28 -12.12 5.92 -8.45
N GLU A 29 -12.60 4.69 -8.30
CA GLU A 29 -12.26 3.79 -7.20
C GLU A 29 -10.80 3.36 -7.26
N GLU A 30 -10.27 3.05 -8.45
CA GLU A 30 -8.85 2.76 -8.65
C GLU A 30 -7.95 3.97 -8.38
N SER A 31 -8.38 5.18 -8.74
CA SER A 31 -7.67 6.42 -8.44
C SER A 31 -7.67 6.76 -6.94
N GLN A 32 -8.72 6.40 -6.18
CA GLN A 32 -8.77 6.55 -4.73
C GLN A 32 -7.99 5.46 -3.99
N ALA A 33 -7.77 4.31 -4.62
CA ALA A 33 -6.99 3.21 -4.07
C ALA A 33 -5.48 3.45 -4.14
N ARG A 34 -5.02 4.39 -5.01
CA ARG A 34 -3.60 4.68 -5.25
C ARG A 34 -3.29 6.15 -5.03
N HIS A 35 -2.18 6.41 -4.36
CA HIS A 35 -1.69 7.76 -4.11
C HIS A 35 -0.17 7.80 -4.25
N GLN A 36 0.35 8.78 -4.99
CA GLN A 36 1.78 9.07 -5.03
C GLN A 36 2.12 10.15 -4.01
N THR A 37 3.04 9.83 -3.13
CA THR A 37 3.51 10.76 -2.08
C THR A 37 4.42 11.83 -2.66
N PRO A 38 4.64 12.95 -1.95
CA PRO A 38 5.65 13.94 -2.35
C PRO A 38 7.08 13.38 -2.41
N SER A 39 7.39 12.33 -1.65
CA SER A 39 8.67 11.60 -1.70
C SER A 39 8.81 10.70 -2.94
N GLY A 40 7.76 10.55 -3.73
CA GLY A 40 7.73 9.71 -4.92
C GLY A 40 7.34 8.26 -4.66
N ASP A 41 7.02 7.90 -3.41
CA ASP A 41 6.52 6.56 -3.10
C ASP A 41 5.08 6.40 -3.57
N LEU A 42 4.76 5.23 -4.12
CA LEU A 42 3.40 4.88 -4.49
C LEU A 42 2.74 4.15 -3.32
N GLN A 43 1.60 4.68 -2.87
CA GLN A 43 0.77 4.04 -1.86
C GLN A 43 -0.49 3.47 -2.51
N GLU A 44 -0.87 2.24 -2.12
CA GLU A 44 -2.03 1.55 -2.67
C GLU A 44 -2.82 0.88 -1.55
N LYS A 45 -4.14 1.13 -1.52
CA LYS A 45 -5.05 0.52 -0.54
C LYS A 45 -5.55 -0.83 -1.03
N THR A 46 -5.51 -1.84 -0.16
CA THR A 46 -6.14 -3.15 -0.38
C THR A 46 -7.06 -3.52 0.78
N ALA A 47 -7.89 -4.54 0.57
CA ALA A 47 -8.88 -4.96 1.55
C ALA A 47 -8.28 -5.62 2.81
N SER A 48 -7.04 -6.14 2.74
CA SER A 48 -6.42 -6.86 3.86
C SER A 48 -4.92 -7.05 3.68
N LEU A 49 -4.24 -7.46 4.76
CA LEU A 49 -2.81 -7.86 4.74
C LEU A 49 -2.50 -9.08 3.87
N SER A 50 -3.49 -9.89 3.50
CA SER A 50 -3.31 -11.04 2.60
C SER A 50 -3.49 -10.66 1.12
N THR A 51 -3.99 -9.47 0.84
CA THR A 51 -4.18 -8.96 -0.52
C THR A 51 -3.02 -8.04 -0.86
N LEU A 52 -2.08 -8.51 -1.67
CA LEU A 52 -0.95 -7.71 -2.11
C LEU A 52 -1.38 -6.58 -3.06
N PRO A 53 -0.69 -5.43 -3.02
CA PRO A 53 -0.98 -4.31 -3.91
C PRO A 53 -0.51 -4.60 -5.34
N SER A 54 -1.18 -4.01 -6.31
CA SER A 54 -0.95 -4.27 -7.73
C SER A 54 0.42 -3.76 -8.23
N PHE A 55 1.08 -2.84 -7.53
CA PHE A 55 2.45 -2.45 -7.88
C PHE A 55 3.45 -3.62 -7.74
N LEU A 56 3.07 -4.70 -7.04
CA LEU A 56 3.87 -5.92 -6.93
C LEU A 56 3.64 -6.92 -8.07
N ASP A 57 2.64 -6.75 -8.93
CA ASP A 57 2.27 -7.74 -9.96
C ASP A 57 3.44 -8.11 -10.87
N LYS A 58 4.24 -7.10 -11.25
CA LYS A 58 5.41 -7.27 -12.12
C LYS A 58 6.73 -7.46 -11.36
N GLN A 59 6.69 -7.49 -10.03
CA GLN A 59 7.87 -7.69 -9.20
C GLN A 59 8.25 -9.18 -9.11
N PRO A 60 9.53 -9.51 -8.90
CA PRO A 60 9.97 -10.88 -8.66
C PRO A 60 9.24 -11.52 -7.47
N GLU A 61 9.08 -12.84 -7.48
CA GLU A 61 8.41 -13.57 -6.41
C GLU A 61 9.06 -13.36 -5.03
N GLN A 62 10.38 -13.16 -4.97
CA GLN A 62 11.09 -12.83 -3.73
C GLN A 62 10.61 -11.50 -3.14
N MET A 63 10.31 -10.50 -3.98
CA MET A 63 9.77 -9.22 -3.53
C MET A 63 8.38 -9.39 -2.94
N LYS A 64 7.49 -10.10 -3.62
CA LYS A 64 6.14 -10.41 -3.13
C LYS A 64 6.19 -11.13 -1.78
N LYS A 65 7.09 -12.12 -1.66
CA LYS A 65 7.31 -12.84 -0.39
C LYS A 65 7.81 -11.91 0.72
N ALA A 66 8.71 -10.98 0.42
CA ALA A 66 9.19 -10.02 1.43
C ALA A 66 8.06 -9.11 1.94
N TYR A 67 7.14 -8.68 1.06
CA TYR A 67 5.95 -7.92 1.47
C TYR A 67 5.00 -8.76 2.34
N LEU A 68 4.78 -10.04 2.01
CA LEU A 68 3.98 -10.93 2.86
C LEU A 68 4.63 -11.16 4.22
N VAL A 69 5.95 -11.34 4.26
CA VAL A 69 6.72 -11.45 5.51
C VAL A 69 6.58 -10.17 6.32
N ALA A 70 6.75 -9.00 5.72
CA ALA A 70 6.58 -7.73 6.40
C ALA A 70 5.16 -7.54 6.95
N ALA A 71 4.14 -7.98 6.23
CA ALA A 71 2.75 -7.96 6.68
C ALA A 71 2.53 -8.86 7.92
N GLN A 72 3.09 -10.06 7.90
CA GLN A 72 2.99 -11.02 9.01
C GLN A 72 3.75 -10.56 10.27
N THR A 73 4.82 -9.81 10.09
CA THR A 73 5.69 -9.34 11.19
C THR A 73 5.58 -7.84 11.43
N LYS A 74 4.52 -7.19 10.95
CA LYS A 74 4.34 -5.73 11.02
C LYS A 74 4.49 -5.16 12.42
N ASP A 75 4.00 -5.87 13.44
CA ASP A 75 4.05 -5.41 14.82
C ASP A 75 5.48 -5.44 15.38
N LEU A 76 6.30 -6.42 14.99
CA LEU A 76 7.74 -6.40 15.23
C LEU A 76 8.39 -5.25 14.48
N LEU A 77 8.16 -5.13 13.16
CA LEU A 77 8.82 -4.13 12.30
C LEU A 77 8.48 -2.69 12.68
N ARG A 78 7.40 -2.46 13.41
CA ARG A 78 7.06 -1.16 14.00
C ARG A 78 8.10 -0.68 15.03
N ASN A 79 8.82 -1.62 15.64
CA ASN A 79 9.87 -1.38 16.63
C ASN A 79 11.29 -1.62 16.07
N ILE A 80 11.41 -1.92 14.78
CA ILE A 80 12.69 -2.11 14.10
C ILE A 80 12.98 -0.90 13.21
N PRO A 81 14.14 -0.24 13.35
CA PRO A 81 14.49 0.92 12.55
C PRO A 81 14.88 0.52 11.12
N CYS A 82 14.77 1.46 10.21
CA CYS A 82 15.39 1.40 8.91
C CYS A 82 16.62 2.31 8.84
N TYR A 83 17.64 1.89 8.10
CA TYR A 83 18.93 2.56 7.96
C TYR A 83 19.23 2.99 6.53
N CYS A 84 18.19 3.25 5.72
CA CYS A 84 18.33 3.63 4.31
C CYS A 84 18.22 5.16 4.07
N GLY A 85 17.94 5.96 5.10
CA GLY A 85 17.69 7.39 4.98
C GLY A 85 16.22 7.77 4.76
N CYS A 86 15.30 6.80 4.78
CA CYS A 86 13.88 7.04 4.55
C CYS A 86 13.18 7.87 5.63
N ALA A 87 13.80 8.05 6.80
CA ALA A 87 13.32 9.00 7.82
C ALA A 87 13.28 10.43 7.28
N GLU A 88 14.35 10.83 6.58
CA GLU A 88 14.50 12.18 6.04
C GLU A 88 13.80 12.31 4.67
N SER A 89 13.91 11.30 3.80
CA SER A 89 13.40 11.36 2.42
C SER A 89 11.90 11.09 2.30
N ALA A 90 11.33 10.25 3.19
CA ALA A 90 9.93 9.81 3.11
C ALA A 90 9.15 9.95 4.43
N GLY A 91 9.79 10.43 5.51
CA GLY A 91 9.17 10.59 6.82
C GLY A 91 8.85 9.27 7.51
N HIS A 92 9.53 8.18 7.15
CA HIS A 92 9.30 6.87 7.76
C HIS A 92 9.76 6.84 9.21
N GLN A 93 8.97 6.18 10.06
CA GLN A 93 9.24 6.09 11.51
C GLN A 93 9.85 4.74 11.89
N SER A 94 9.73 3.72 11.05
CA SER A 94 10.25 2.38 11.28
C SER A 94 10.41 1.61 9.96
N ASN A 95 10.99 0.43 10.01
CA ASN A 95 11.10 -0.45 8.85
C ASN A 95 9.71 -0.87 8.31
N MET A 96 8.69 -0.97 9.16
CA MET A 96 7.32 -1.24 8.74
C MET A 96 6.86 -0.25 7.66
N ASN A 97 7.15 1.03 7.81
CA ASN A 97 6.66 2.07 6.91
C ASN A 97 7.20 1.96 5.48
N CYS A 98 8.31 1.22 5.27
CA CYS A 98 8.82 0.95 3.94
C CYS A 98 7.92 -0.02 3.13
N PHE A 99 7.00 -0.71 3.79
CA PHE A 99 6.07 -1.72 3.22
C PHE A 99 4.60 -1.34 3.42
N ILE A 100 4.29 -0.84 4.62
CA ILE A 100 2.92 -0.57 5.07
C ILE A 100 2.88 0.82 5.68
N LYS A 101 2.11 1.69 5.06
CA LYS A 101 1.82 3.03 5.57
C LYS A 101 0.86 2.96 6.75
N GLU A 102 -0.23 2.20 6.59
CA GLU A 102 -1.34 2.17 7.55
C GLU A 102 -2.10 0.85 7.49
N THR A 103 -2.66 0.46 8.64
CA THR A 103 -3.68 -0.59 8.75
C THR A 103 -4.89 0.02 9.45
N ALA A 104 -6.04 -0.01 8.79
CA ALA A 104 -7.27 0.54 9.33
C ALA A 104 -8.04 -0.48 10.20
N SER A 105 -8.99 0.02 11.00
CA SER A 105 -9.81 -0.82 11.89
C SER A 105 -10.75 -1.78 11.16
N ASP A 106 -11.08 -1.48 9.89
CA ASP A 106 -11.86 -2.36 9.01
C ASP A 106 -11.02 -3.49 8.39
N GLY A 107 -9.73 -3.56 8.72
CA GLY A 107 -8.77 -4.54 8.20
C GLY A 107 -8.12 -4.13 6.88
N SER A 108 -8.52 -3.02 6.27
CA SER A 108 -7.88 -2.52 5.06
C SER A 108 -6.46 -2.04 5.34
N VAL A 109 -5.62 -2.07 4.31
CA VAL A 109 -4.19 -1.78 4.40
C VAL A 109 -3.80 -0.80 3.31
N VAL A 110 -3.05 0.22 3.68
CA VAL A 110 -2.34 1.08 2.74
C VAL A 110 -0.89 0.61 2.68
N TRP A 111 -0.54 0.02 1.55
CA TRP A 111 0.82 -0.42 1.25
C TRP A 111 1.67 0.74 0.76
N ASP A 112 2.98 0.62 0.92
CA ASP A 112 3.98 1.57 0.43
C ASP A 112 5.00 0.84 -0.44
N ASP A 113 5.34 1.38 -1.61
CA ASP A 113 6.23 0.74 -2.56
C ASP A 113 7.72 1.02 -2.30
N HIS A 114 8.06 1.77 -1.25
CA HIS A 114 9.43 2.18 -0.94
C HIS A 114 10.41 1.00 -0.89
N ALA A 115 10.02 -0.10 -0.26
CA ALA A 115 10.87 -1.29 -0.16
C ALA A 115 11.17 -1.94 -1.50
N THR A 116 10.38 -1.71 -2.55
CA THR A 116 10.66 -2.26 -3.90
C THR A 116 11.96 -1.71 -4.49
N ARG A 117 12.43 -0.56 -3.99
CA ARG A 117 13.61 0.16 -4.45
C ARG A 117 14.75 0.17 -3.43
N CYS A 118 14.57 -0.47 -2.27
CA CYS A 118 15.51 -0.39 -1.15
C CYS A 118 15.89 -1.77 -0.60
N GLY A 119 17.06 -2.28 -1.00
CA GLY A 119 17.58 -3.55 -0.50
C GLY A 119 17.78 -3.60 1.02
N VAL A 120 18.14 -2.47 1.65
CA VAL A 120 18.31 -2.38 3.11
C VAL A 120 17.00 -2.62 3.84
N CYS A 121 15.89 -2.03 3.36
CA CYS A 121 14.57 -2.24 3.97
C CYS A 121 14.15 -3.71 3.91
N LEU A 122 14.34 -4.34 2.74
CA LEU A 122 14.02 -5.76 2.51
C LEU A 122 14.85 -6.67 3.42
N GLU A 123 16.15 -6.44 3.48
CA GLU A 123 17.07 -7.26 4.27
C GLU A 123 16.74 -7.18 5.76
N ILE A 124 16.49 -5.98 6.30
CA ILE A 124 16.09 -5.78 7.70
C ILE A 124 14.79 -6.52 8.00
N ALA A 125 13.76 -6.39 7.16
CA ALA A 125 12.49 -7.06 7.38
C ALA A 125 12.62 -8.58 7.40
N VAL A 126 13.31 -9.15 6.41
CA VAL A 126 13.50 -10.60 6.29
C VAL A 126 14.33 -11.15 7.45
N LYS A 127 15.44 -10.51 7.83
CA LYS A 127 16.26 -10.91 8.98
C LYS A 127 15.46 -10.85 10.29
N SER A 128 14.74 -9.77 10.51
CA SER A 128 13.90 -9.62 11.72
C SER A 128 12.87 -10.74 11.83
N ALA A 129 12.20 -11.06 10.72
CA ALA A 129 11.25 -12.17 10.69
C ALA A 129 11.89 -13.53 10.94
N GLN A 130 13.06 -13.80 10.35
CA GLN A 130 13.81 -15.04 10.56
C GLN A 130 14.21 -15.21 12.02
N TRP A 131 14.74 -14.18 12.67
CA TRP A 131 15.12 -14.23 14.07
C TRP A 131 13.91 -14.38 14.99
N GLN A 132 12.78 -13.75 14.67
CA GLN A 132 11.52 -13.98 15.40
C GLN A 132 11.05 -15.42 15.29
N GLN A 133 11.13 -16.03 14.11
CA GLN A 133 10.81 -17.46 13.92
C GLN A 133 11.76 -18.39 14.70
N GLN A 134 13.00 -17.96 14.95
CA GLN A 134 13.96 -18.66 15.78
C GLN A 134 13.73 -18.44 17.28
N GLY A 135 12.69 -17.72 17.67
CA GLY A 135 12.31 -17.49 19.06
C GLY A 135 13.05 -16.35 19.75
N GLN A 136 13.77 -15.50 18.98
CA GLN A 136 14.43 -14.34 19.57
C GLN A 136 13.42 -13.29 19.99
N SER A 137 13.72 -12.59 21.09
CA SER A 137 12.84 -11.52 21.57
C SER A 137 12.91 -10.29 20.65
N PRO A 138 11.85 -9.47 20.58
CA PRO A 138 11.89 -8.21 19.83
C PRO A 138 13.06 -7.29 20.20
N LYS A 139 13.45 -7.30 21.49
CA LYS A 139 14.59 -6.53 22.00
C LYS A 139 15.92 -7.04 21.42
N ASP A 140 16.15 -8.37 21.46
CA ASP A 140 17.38 -8.95 20.92
C ASP A 140 17.47 -8.72 19.40
N ILE A 141 16.36 -8.86 18.69
CA ILE A 141 16.28 -8.58 17.25
C ILE A 141 16.64 -7.12 16.96
N ARG A 142 16.07 -6.18 17.73
CA ARG A 142 16.37 -4.76 17.60
C ARG A 142 17.86 -4.48 17.83
N GLU A 143 18.45 -5.02 18.88
CA GLU A 143 19.87 -4.85 19.21
C GLU A 143 20.79 -5.41 18.10
N GLN A 144 20.44 -6.54 17.51
CA GLN A 144 21.19 -7.12 16.39
C GLN A 144 21.11 -6.26 15.12
N ILE A 145 19.94 -5.73 14.81
CA ILE A 145 19.76 -4.81 13.68
C ILE A 145 20.60 -3.55 13.91
N ASP A 146 20.48 -2.92 15.08
CA ASP A 146 21.25 -1.72 15.41
C ASP A 146 22.74 -1.97 15.28
N LYS A 147 23.25 -3.07 15.86
CA LYS A 147 24.67 -3.46 15.77
C LYS A 147 25.15 -3.66 14.33
N GLN A 148 24.30 -4.23 13.47
CA GLN A 148 24.67 -4.55 12.09
C GLN A 148 24.64 -3.34 11.16
N TYR A 149 23.71 -2.39 11.39
CA TYR A 149 23.45 -1.29 10.46
C TYR A 149 23.88 0.09 10.98
N GLN A 150 24.34 0.24 12.24
CA GLN A 150 24.75 1.52 12.79
C GLN A 150 26.02 2.14 12.12
N LYS A 151 26.81 1.34 11.41
CA LYS A 151 28.03 1.80 10.71
C LYS A 151 27.90 1.52 9.21
N GLY A 152 28.21 2.54 8.41
CA GLY A 152 28.20 2.41 6.94
C GLY A 152 26.83 2.60 6.29
N TYR A 153 25.79 2.93 7.06
CA TYR A 153 24.44 3.20 6.61
C TYR A 153 23.98 4.60 7.06
N ALA A 154 22.78 5.00 6.63
CA ALA A 154 22.18 6.25 7.07
C ALA A 154 21.79 6.18 8.56
N LYS A 155 21.43 7.33 9.14
CA LYS A 155 20.85 7.37 10.49
C LYS A 155 19.57 6.51 10.56
N PRO A 156 19.34 5.83 11.70
CA PRO A 156 18.13 5.05 11.90
C PRO A 156 16.88 5.94 11.86
N THR A 157 15.78 5.35 11.42
CA THR A 157 14.46 5.95 11.66
C THR A 157 14.21 6.15 13.16
N PRO A 158 13.40 7.16 13.58
CA PRO A 158 13.13 7.47 14.99
C PRO A 158 12.16 6.46 15.60
N THR A 159 12.59 5.21 15.68
CA THR A 159 11.77 4.05 16.03
C THR A 159 11.79 3.78 17.52
N PRO A 160 10.63 3.59 18.20
CA PRO A 160 10.59 3.28 19.62
C PRO A 160 11.28 1.94 19.91
N LEU A 161 11.81 1.80 21.12
CA LEU A 161 12.33 0.52 21.58
C LEU A 161 11.17 -0.47 21.82
N PRO A 162 11.39 -1.76 21.55
CA PRO A 162 10.42 -2.79 21.94
C PRO A 162 10.23 -2.80 23.46
N ALA A 163 9.00 -3.04 23.89
CA ALA A 163 8.67 -3.17 25.32
C ALA A 163 9.26 -4.48 25.89
#